data_1e3a6a60a636c48f5c1e01f8cf9e4467
#
_entry.id   1e3a6a60a636c48f5c1e01f8cf9e4467
#
_cell.length_a   1.000
_cell.length_b   1.000
_cell.length_c   1.000
_cell.angle_alpha   90.00
_cell.angle_beta   90.00
_cell.angle_gamma   90.00
#
_symmetry.space_group_name_H-M   'P 1'
#
loop_
_entity.id
_entity.type
_entity.pdbx_description
1 polymer ?
#
loop_
_entity_poly.entity_id
_entity_poly.type
_entity_poly.pdbx_seq_one_letter_code
_entity_poly.pdbx_strand_id
1 'polypeptide(L)'
;MTDYSLESYDFKALAKKESDKRIYQRLMMLAYLKEGMSKAQVSRLTFTAPDRVYAWLKRFREQGIEGLRDKPRSGRPSLLDRSAYDALQQRIEDSQSLLSGGRLRGEDIIQLVKDEWGVEYTLSGIYRLMKAIGMSWISTRSKHPKQDEQAQQQFKKTLPP
;
A
#
# COMPACT_ATOMS: atom_id res chain seq x y z
N MET A 1 19.34 6.48 -24.19
CA MET A 1 19.31 6.53 -22.71
C MET A 1 19.59 7.95 -22.32
N THR A 2 18.69 8.61 -21.61
CA THR A 2 18.87 10.00 -21.15
C THR A 2 19.79 9.95 -19.95
N ASP A 3 21.02 10.48 -20.09
CA ASP A 3 21.97 10.57 -18.96
C ASP A 3 21.77 11.93 -18.29
N TYR A 4 21.19 11.93 -17.09
CA TYR A 4 20.96 13.16 -16.33
C TYR A 4 22.27 13.69 -15.73
N SER A 5 22.65 14.92 -16.10
CA SER A 5 23.86 15.57 -15.58
C SER A 5 23.60 16.19 -14.20
N LEU A 6 24.58 16.09 -13.30
CA LEU A 6 24.54 16.78 -12.00
C LEU A 6 24.48 18.30 -12.16
N GLU A 7 25.10 18.84 -13.20
CA GLU A 7 25.20 20.31 -13.43
C GLU A 7 23.83 20.94 -13.69
N SER A 8 22.89 20.18 -14.25
CA SER A 8 21.55 20.67 -14.64
C SER A 8 20.62 20.95 -13.47
N TYR A 9 20.98 20.59 -12.24
CA TYR A 9 20.09 20.66 -11.09
C TYR A 9 20.67 21.46 -9.91
N ASP A 10 19.82 22.25 -9.26
CA ASP A 10 20.11 22.83 -7.94
C ASP A 10 19.53 21.89 -6.84
N PHE A 11 20.34 20.90 -6.45
CA PHE A 11 19.95 19.91 -5.45
C PHE A 11 19.68 20.53 -4.07
N LYS A 12 20.37 21.64 -3.71
CA LYS A 12 20.14 22.29 -2.41
C LYS A 12 18.78 22.98 -2.37
N ALA A 13 18.39 23.63 -3.47
CA ALA A 13 17.06 24.23 -3.58
C ALA A 13 15.95 23.17 -3.58
N LEU A 14 16.17 22.02 -4.27
CA LEU A 14 15.24 20.88 -4.23
C LEU A 14 15.15 20.29 -2.84
N ALA A 15 16.26 20.08 -2.14
CA ALA A 15 16.29 19.55 -0.79
C ALA A 15 15.52 20.43 0.21
N LYS A 16 15.62 21.76 0.11
CA LYS A 16 14.86 22.69 0.98
C LYS A 16 13.33 22.55 0.88
N LYS A 17 12.83 22.10 -0.28
CA LYS A 17 11.40 21.91 -0.56
C LYS A 17 10.92 20.50 -0.23
N GLU A 18 11.83 19.56 0.04
CA GLU A 18 11.51 18.16 0.23
C GLU A 18 11.13 17.85 1.69
N SER A 19 10.00 17.20 1.88
CA SER A 19 9.49 16.80 3.20
C SER A 19 9.96 15.41 3.61
N ASP A 20 10.25 14.52 2.65
CA ASP A 20 10.77 13.19 2.92
C ASP A 20 12.26 13.25 3.26
N LYS A 21 12.59 12.92 4.52
CA LYS A 21 13.96 12.92 5.03
C LYS A 21 14.93 12.05 4.21
N ARG A 22 14.44 10.95 3.61
CA ARG A 22 15.27 10.06 2.81
C ARG A 22 15.61 10.69 1.47
N ILE A 23 14.63 11.32 0.81
CA ILE A 23 14.84 12.02 -0.45
C ILE A 23 15.73 13.25 -0.21
N TYR A 24 15.46 14.00 0.87
CA TYR A 24 16.35 15.11 1.29
C TYR A 24 17.80 14.66 1.42
N GLN A 25 18.09 13.58 2.13
CA GLN A 25 19.43 13.06 2.31
C GLN A 25 20.08 12.67 0.96
N ARG A 26 19.30 12.04 0.05
CA ARG A 26 19.78 11.66 -1.29
C ARG A 26 20.08 12.89 -2.15
N LEU A 27 19.26 13.92 -2.08
CA LEU A 27 19.51 15.20 -2.76
C LEU A 27 20.78 15.88 -2.24
N MET A 28 20.99 15.87 -0.91
CA MET A 28 22.22 16.42 -0.32
C MET A 28 23.47 15.62 -0.73
N MET A 29 23.40 14.29 -0.86
CA MET A 29 24.49 13.49 -1.40
C MET A 29 24.87 13.94 -2.81
N LEU A 30 23.88 14.17 -3.69
CA LEU A 30 24.12 14.64 -5.06
C LEU A 30 24.64 16.08 -5.08
N ALA A 31 24.19 16.95 -4.16
CA ALA A 31 24.72 18.30 -4.02
C ALA A 31 26.23 18.28 -3.69
N TYR A 32 26.65 17.46 -2.73
CA TYR A 32 28.06 17.33 -2.37
C TYR A 32 28.92 16.73 -3.50
N LEU A 33 28.38 15.75 -4.23
CA LEU A 33 29.05 15.19 -5.41
C LEU A 33 29.20 16.22 -6.51
N LYS A 34 28.19 17.09 -6.74
CA LYS A 34 28.27 18.22 -7.68
C LYS A 34 29.34 19.24 -7.29
N GLU A 35 29.54 19.48 -5.99
CA GLU A 35 30.60 20.36 -5.46
C GLU A 35 32.00 19.72 -5.53
N GLY A 36 32.16 18.59 -6.20
CA GLY A 36 33.44 17.94 -6.43
C GLY A 36 33.91 17.03 -5.29
N MET A 37 33.09 16.79 -4.25
CA MET A 37 33.47 15.90 -3.19
C MET A 37 33.54 14.44 -3.69
N SER A 38 34.53 13.71 -3.23
CA SER A 38 34.65 12.28 -3.51
C SER A 38 33.54 11.45 -2.81
N LYS A 39 33.19 10.32 -3.38
CA LYS A 39 32.19 9.39 -2.79
C LYS A 39 32.51 9.03 -1.33
N ALA A 40 33.81 8.89 -0.99
CA ALA A 40 34.24 8.60 0.37
C ALA A 40 33.97 9.76 1.32
N GLN A 41 34.19 11.01 0.89
CA GLN A 41 33.86 12.19 1.68
C GLN A 41 32.35 12.33 1.89
N VAL A 42 31.54 12.18 0.83
CA VAL A 42 30.08 12.20 0.91
C VAL A 42 29.55 11.09 1.81
N SER A 43 30.12 9.89 1.72
CA SER A 43 29.80 8.76 2.59
C SER A 43 29.96 9.11 4.08
N ARG A 44 31.09 9.72 4.45
CA ARG A 44 31.36 10.14 5.84
C ARG A 44 30.41 11.24 6.30
N LEU A 45 30.17 12.27 5.47
CA LEU A 45 29.27 13.38 5.80
C LEU A 45 27.80 12.96 5.97
N THR A 46 27.36 12.00 5.18
CA THR A 46 25.95 11.57 5.16
C THR A 46 25.70 10.30 5.95
N PHE A 47 26.73 9.76 6.61
CA PHE A 47 26.69 8.47 7.34
C PHE A 47 26.10 7.34 6.49
N THR A 48 26.43 7.31 5.19
CA THR A 48 25.90 6.36 4.22
C THR A 48 27.07 5.58 3.60
N ALA A 49 26.92 4.26 3.47
CA ALA A 49 27.96 3.44 2.84
C ALA A 49 28.31 3.93 1.41
N PRO A 50 29.61 3.91 1.02
CA PRO A 50 30.05 4.43 -0.31
C PRO A 50 29.31 3.79 -1.49
N ASP A 51 29.02 2.49 -1.41
CA ASP A 51 28.27 1.76 -2.43
C ASP A 51 26.84 2.30 -2.62
N ARG A 52 26.22 2.74 -1.51
CA ARG A 52 24.89 3.37 -1.58
C ARG A 52 24.96 4.76 -2.20
N VAL A 53 26.01 5.54 -1.92
CA VAL A 53 26.21 6.84 -2.58
C VAL A 53 26.35 6.64 -4.09
N TYR A 54 27.11 5.62 -4.51
CA TYR A 54 27.24 5.27 -5.93
C TYR A 54 25.92 4.81 -6.54
N ALA A 55 25.18 3.96 -5.84
CA ALA A 55 23.89 3.46 -6.32
C ALA A 55 22.86 4.59 -6.52
N TRP A 56 22.83 5.59 -5.63
CA TRP A 56 21.95 6.75 -5.79
C TRP A 56 22.40 7.66 -6.94
N LEU A 57 23.69 7.87 -7.13
CA LEU A 57 24.22 8.61 -8.27
C LEU A 57 23.85 7.90 -9.59
N LYS A 58 24.02 6.58 -9.65
CA LYS A 58 23.66 5.79 -10.83
C LYS A 58 22.16 5.90 -11.13
N ARG A 59 21.29 5.72 -10.13
CA ARG A 59 19.83 5.85 -10.29
C ARG A 59 19.42 7.25 -10.73
N PHE A 60 20.08 8.29 -10.21
CA PHE A 60 19.85 9.66 -10.66
C PHE A 60 20.22 9.82 -12.13
N ARG A 61 21.37 9.34 -12.57
CA ARG A 61 21.79 9.42 -13.97
C ARG A 61 20.85 8.71 -14.93
N GLU A 62 20.28 7.60 -14.50
CA GLU A 62 19.35 6.80 -15.31
C GLU A 62 17.91 7.34 -15.31
N GLN A 63 17.43 7.88 -14.20
CA GLN A 63 16.01 8.16 -13.95
C GLN A 63 15.74 9.60 -13.45
N GLY A 64 16.76 10.44 -13.33
CA GLY A 64 16.62 11.80 -12.81
C GLY A 64 16.20 11.83 -11.34
N ILE A 65 15.53 12.90 -10.95
CA ILE A 65 15.04 13.11 -9.57
C ILE A 65 14.08 11.99 -9.12
N GLU A 66 13.23 11.48 -10.02
CA GLU A 66 12.32 10.36 -9.70
C GLU A 66 13.07 9.10 -9.31
N GLY A 67 14.29 8.89 -9.80
CA GLY A 67 15.18 7.80 -9.38
C GLY A 67 15.56 7.85 -7.89
N LEU A 68 15.42 8.99 -7.24
CA LEU A 68 15.71 9.14 -5.81
C LEU A 68 14.54 8.68 -4.91
N ARG A 69 13.36 8.42 -5.46
CA ARG A 69 12.23 7.89 -4.71
C ARG A 69 12.39 6.40 -4.43
N ASP A 70 11.88 5.95 -3.29
CA ASP A 70 11.83 4.53 -2.99
C ASP A 70 10.80 3.84 -3.89
N LYS A 71 11.21 2.73 -4.50
CA LYS A 71 10.27 1.89 -5.25
C LYS A 71 9.34 1.17 -4.26
N PRO A 72 8.06 0.96 -4.62
CA PRO A 72 7.18 0.11 -3.83
C PRO A 72 7.84 -1.25 -3.59
N ARG A 73 7.75 -1.72 -2.36
CA ARG A 73 8.24 -3.07 -2.02
C ARG A 73 7.12 -4.06 -2.26
N SER A 74 7.43 -5.23 -2.81
CA SER A 74 6.45 -6.29 -3.07
C SER A 74 5.76 -6.80 -1.79
N GLY A 75 6.35 -6.54 -0.62
CA GLY A 75 5.85 -7.06 0.64
C GLY A 75 6.04 -8.57 0.78
N ARG A 76 5.43 -9.15 1.80
CA ARG A 76 5.37 -10.61 1.96
C ARG A 76 4.41 -11.17 0.90
N PRO A 77 4.77 -12.23 0.18
CA PRO A 77 3.86 -12.91 -0.73
C PRO A 77 2.57 -13.32 -0.01
N SER A 78 1.45 -13.28 -0.72
CA SER A 78 0.19 -13.80 -0.20
C SER A 78 0.29 -15.30 0.00
N LEU A 79 -0.38 -15.83 1.03
CA LEU A 79 -0.46 -17.29 1.25
C LEU A 79 -1.23 -17.97 0.12
N LEU A 80 -2.33 -17.37 -0.33
CA LEU A 80 -3.06 -17.79 -1.53
C LEU A 80 -2.46 -17.06 -2.73
N ASP A 81 -2.17 -17.78 -3.81
CA ASP A 81 -1.70 -17.17 -5.04
C ASP A 81 -2.74 -16.22 -5.64
N ARG A 82 -2.29 -15.13 -6.24
CA ARG A 82 -3.19 -14.12 -6.82
C ARG A 82 -4.02 -14.66 -8.00
N SER A 83 -3.52 -15.66 -8.70
CA SER A 83 -4.26 -16.33 -9.78
C SER A 83 -5.55 -17.02 -9.30
N ALA A 84 -5.62 -17.36 -8.01
CA ALA A 84 -6.80 -17.97 -7.40
C ALA A 84 -7.85 -16.95 -6.90
N TYR A 85 -7.58 -15.64 -6.98
CA TYR A 85 -8.47 -14.62 -6.40
C TYR A 85 -9.82 -14.56 -7.09
N ASP A 86 -9.86 -14.61 -8.40
CA ASP A 86 -11.10 -14.58 -9.18
C ASP A 86 -11.95 -15.84 -8.92
N ALA A 87 -11.29 -17.01 -8.84
CA ALA A 87 -11.94 -18.25 -8.50
C ALA A 87 -12.51 -18.23 -7.07
N LEU A 88 -11.76 -17.67 -6.11
CA LEU A 88 -12.25 -17.50 -4.73
C LEU A 88 -13.46 -16.58 -4.66
N GLN A 89 -13.42 -15.45 -5.37
CA GLN A 89 -14.54 -14.52 -5.43
C GLN A 89 -15.80 -15.22 -5.95
N GLN A 90 -15.71 -15.94 -7.06
CA GLN A 90 -16.82 -16.67 -7.65
C GLN A 90 -17.38 -17.73 -6.67
N ARG A 91 -16.50 -18.46 -5.99
CA ARG A 91 -16.92 -19.47 -5.00
C ARG A 91 -17.65 -18.88 -3.81
N ILE A 92 -17.23 -17.70 -3.35
CA ILE A 92 -17.92 -16.98 -2.26
C ILE A 92 -19.31 -16.53 -2.72
N GLU A 93 -19.43 -15.98 -3.94
CA GLU A 93 -20.71 -15.56 -4.51
C GLU A 93 -21.67 -16.74 -4.70
N ASP A 94 -21.18 -17.85 -5.25
CA ASP A 94 -21.95 -19.10 -5.40
C ASP A 94 -22.42 -19.64 -4.04
N SER A 95 -21.54 -19.71 -3.05
CA SER A 95 -21.87 -20.18 -1.69
C SER A 95 -22.92 -19.28 -1.02
N GLN A 96 -22.85 -17.98 -1.23
CA GLN A 96 -23.82 -17.03 -0.69
C GLN A 96 -25.19 -17.18 -1.35
N SER A 97 -25.25 -17.49 -2.64
CA SER A 97 -26.50 -17.71 -3.37
C SER A 97 -27.23 -18.99 -2.95
N LEU A 98 -26.50 -20.01 -2.50
CA LEU A 98 -27.03 -21.29 -2.03
C LEU A 98 -27.58 -21.21 -0.60
N LEU A 99 -27.21 -20.19 0.18
CA LEU A 99 -27.67 -20.01 1.55
C LEU A 99 -29.10 -19.41 1.56
N SER A 100 -30.09 -20.27 1.69
CA SER A 100 -31.50 -19.88 1.87
C SER A 100 -31.68 -19.13 3.20
N GLY A 101 -31.42 -17.82 3.22
CA GLY A 101 -31.57 -16.95 4.39
C GLY A 101 -30.43 -17.00 5.41
N GLY A 102 -29.37 -17.75 5.15
CA GLY A 102 -28.16 -17.81 5.98
C GLY A 102 -27.18 -16.70 5.64
N ARG A 103 -26.22 -16.47 6.53
CA ARG A 103 -25.14 -15.50 6.35
C ARG A 103 -23.80 -16.23 6.32
N LEU A 104 -23.05 -16.04 5.25
CA LEU A 104 -21.67 -16.53 5.17
C LEU A 104 -20.81 -15.82 6.23
N ARG A 105 -20.05 -16.58 7.01
CA ARG A 105 -19.17 -16.08 8.06
C ARG A 105 -17.72 -16.19 7.63
N GLY A 106 -16.83 -15.49 8.32
CA GLY A 106 -15.39 -15.56 8.06
C GLY A 106 -14.82 -16.97 8.21
N GLU A 107 -15.35 -17.74 9.17
CA GLU A 107 -14.99 -19.12 9.42
C GLU A 107 -15.36 -20.04 8.24
N ASP A 108 -16.49 -19.80 7.59
CA ASP A 108 -16.94 -20.57 6.43
C ASP A 108 -15.99 -20.35 5.24
N ILE A 109 -15.51 -19.10 5.08
CA ILE A 109 -14.52 -18.77 4.02
C ILE A 109 -13.15 -19.36 4.35
N ILE A 110 -12.74 -19.39 5.62
CA ILE A 110 -11.51 -20.07 6.04
C ILE A 110 -11.56 -21.54 5.64
N GLN A 111 -12.68 -22.21 5.95
CA GLN A 111 -12.87 -23.61 5.61
C GLN A 111 -12.87 -23.83 4.10
N LEU A 112 -13.58 -23.00 3.35
CA LEU A 112 -13.60 -23.03 1.88
C LEU A 112 -12.19 -22.94 1.28
N VAL A 113 -11.38 -21.95 1.75
CA VAL A 113 -10.01 -21.76 1.26
C VAL A 113 -9.11 -22.94 1.63
N LYS A 114 -9.30 -23.50 2.80
CA LYS A 114 -8.57 -24.69 3.23
C LYS A 114 -8.91 -25.92 2.39
N ASP A 115 -10.19 -26.12 2.09
CA ASP A 115 -10.67 -27.31 1.35
C ASP A 115 -10.26 -27.25 -0.13
N GLU A 116 -10.33 -26.07 -0.77
CA GLU A 116 -10.04 -25.95 -2.20
C GLU A 116 -8.56 -25.72 -2.53
N TRP A 117 -7.84 -24.97 -1.69
CA TRP A 117 -6.43 -24.61 -1.96
C TRP A 117 -5.43 -25.11 -0.91
N GLY A 118 -5.90 -25.80 0.14
CA GLY A 118 -5.01 -26.33 1.19
C GLY A 118 -4.34 -25.27 2.04
N VAL A 119 -4.82 -24.01 2.01
CA VAL A 119 -4.18 -22.88 2.69
C VAL A 119 -4.93 -22.51 3.95
N GLU A 120 -4.21 -22.46 5.06
CA GLU A 120 -4.79 -22.09 6.35
C GLU A 120 -4.67 -20.58 6.61
N TYR A 121 -5.81 -19.94 6.90
CA TYR A 121 -5.89 -18.55 7.28
C TYR A 121 -6.43 -18.38 8.70
N THR A 122 -5.93 -17.34 9.38
CA THR A 122 -6.61 -16.82 10.57
C THR A 122 -7.79 -15.93 10.14
N LEU A 123 -8.74 -15.68 11.04
CA LEU A 123 -9.88 -14.81 10.77
C LEU A 123 -9.44 -13.40 10.31
N SER A 124 -8.43 -12.83 10.97
CA SER A 124 -7.85 -11.54 10.54
C SER A 124 -7.18 -11.61 9.17
N GLY A 125 -6.58 -12.76 8.83
CA GLY A 125 -5.97 -13.02 7.52
C GLY A 125 -7.01 -13.07 6.42
N ILE A 126 -8.14 -13.77 6.65
CA ILE A 126 -9.20 -13.88 5.67
C ILE A 126 -9.88 -12.52 5.41
N TYR A 127 -10.08 -11.69 6.43
CA TYR A 127 -10.62 -10.34 6.21
C TYR A 127 -9.69 -9.45 5.37
N ARG A 128 -8.36 -9.59 5.51
CA ARG A 128 -7.40 -8.90 4.64
C ARG A 128 -7.44 -9.44 3.22
N LEU A 129 -7.58 -10.76 3.05
CA LEU A 129 -7.73 -11.40 1.74
C LEU A 129 -9.01 -10.90 1.06
N MET A 130 -10.15 -10.90 1.75
CA MET A 130 -11.42 -10.36 1.25
C MET A 130 -11.27 -8.93 0.74
N LYS A 131 -10.63 -8.07 1.53
CA LYS A 131 -10.35 -6.70 1.12
C LYS A 131 -9.44 -6.63 -0.12
N ALA A 132 -8.45 -7.52 -0.22
CA ALA A 132 -7.52 -7.57 -1.36
C ALA A 132 -8.20 -7.98 -2.68
N ILE A 133 -9.25 -8.84 -2.61
CA ILE A 133 -10.08 -9.23 -3.76
C ILE A 133 -11.27 -8.27 -3.99
N GLY A 134 -11.31 -7.10 -3.32
CA GLY A 134 -12.35 -6.10 -3.51
C GLY A 134 -13.68 -6.40 -2.83
N MET A 135 -13.76 -7.43 -1.99
CA MET A 135 -14.97 -7.77 -1.24
C MET A 135 -14.98 -7.09 0.14
N SER A 136 -16.14 -6.60 0.55
CA SER A 136 -16.33 -6.00 1.86
C SER A 136 -17.40 -6.75 2.65
N TRP A 137 -17.17 -6.86 3.95
CA TRP A 137 -18.10 -7.51 4.85
C TRP A 137 -19.23 -6.54 5.22
N ILE A 138 -20.42 -6.76 4.68
CA ILE A 138 -21.59 -5.95 5.00
C ILE A 138 -22.39 -6.63 6.11
N SER A 139 -22.44 -6.03 7.30
CA SER A 139 -23.38 -6.44 8.31
C SER A 139 -24.68 -5.65 8.13
N THR A 140 -25.73 -6.32 7.63
CA THR A 140 -27.06 -5.76 7.68
C THR A 140 -27.48 -5.60 9.14
N ARG A 141 -27.71 -4.38 9.59
CA ARG A 141 -28.40 -4.18 10.87
C ARG A 141 -29.86 -4.58 10.67
N SER A 142 -30.33 -5.55 11.44
CA SER A 142 -31.75 -5.85 11.51
C SER A 142 -32.50 -4.59 11.97
N LYS A 143 -33.57 -4.21 11.25
CA LYS A 143 -34.47 -3.15 11.76
C LYS A 143 -35.02 -3.60 13.09
N HIS A 144 -34.88 -2.74 14.11
CA HIS A 144 -35.50 -3.04 15.39
C HIS A 144 -37.03 -3.00 15.21
N PRO A 145 -37.81 -3.99 15.73
CA PRO A 145 -39.26 -4.04 15.53
C PRO A 145 -40.02 -2.77 15.95
N LYS A 146 -39.43 -1.99 16.87
CA LYS A 146 -39.97 -0.70 17.37
C LYS A 146 -39.30 0.51 16.71
N GLN A 147 -38.64 0.35 15.56
CA GLN A 147 -38.00 1.46 14.86
C GLN A 147 -39.08 2.31 14.17
N ASP A 148 -39.23 3.54 14.58
CA ASP A 148 -40.09 4.53 13.94
C ASP A 148 -39.29 5.34 12.92
N GLU A 149 -39.51 5.08 11.64
CA GLU A 149 -38.81 5.78 10.55
C GLU A 149 -39.21 7.27 10.47
N GLN A 150 -40.45 7.61 10.84
CA GLN A 150 -40.91 9.00 10.80
C GLN A 150 -40.26 9.83 11.89
N ALA A 151 -40.16 9.28 13.12
CA ALA A 151 -39.44 9.91 14.20
C ALA A 151 -37.95 10.11 13.88
N GLN A 152 -37.31 9.15 13.21
CA GLN A 152 -35.91 9.29 12.78
C GLN A 152 -35.71 10.35 11.72
N GLN A 153 -36.62 10.47 10.77
CA GLN A 153 -36.56 11.53 9.73
C GLN A 153 -36.78 12.92 10.33
N GLN A 154 -37.70 13.05 11.27
CA GLN A 154 -37.93 14.31 11.98
C GLN A 154 -36.70 14.72 12.81
N PHE A 155 -36.09 13.77 13.52
CA PHE A 155 -34.85 14.02 14.28
C PHE A 155 -33.69 14.47 13.38
N LYS A 156 -33.52 13.85 12.23
CA LYS A 156 -32.48 14.25 11.25
C LYS A 156 -32.70 15.66 10.69
N LYS A 157 -33.94 16.10 10.56
CA LYS A 157 -34.27 17.46 10.09
C LYS A 157 -34.05 18.53 11.18
N THR A 158 -34.01 18.15 12.45
CA THR A 158 -33.88 19.05 13.60
C THR A 158 -32.44 19.25 14.05
N LEU A 159 -31.48 18.44 13.54
CA LEU A 159 -30.05 18.58 13.80
C LEU A 159 -29.51 19.77 12.99
N PRO A 160 -28.87 20.79 13.65
CA PRO A 160 -28.17 21.83 12.92
C PRO A 160 -26.98 21.25 12.13
N PRO A 161 -26.56 21.93 11.05
CA PRO A 161 -25.47 21.50 10.18
C PRO A 161 -24.10 21.47 10.90
#